data_9994034746f1f65a14ea516c8a48815c
#
_entry.id   9994034746f1f65a14ea516c8a48815c
#
_cell.length_a   1.000
_cell.length_b   1.000
_cell.length_c   1.000
_cell.angle_alpha   90.00
_cell.angle_beta   90.00
_cell.angle_gamma   90.00
#
_symmetry.space_group_name_H-M   'P 1'
#
loop_
_entity.id
_entity.type
_entity.pdbx_description
1 polymer ?
#
loop_
_entity_poly.entity_id
_entity_poly.type
_entity_poly.pdbx_seq_one_letter_code
_entity_poly.pdbx_strand_id
1 'polypeptide(L)'
;VRFCSPPAATARGVPVASERSRKTGKRLWQAGAATVGLAAAITAVVSFAPTGDGPLTPPRAAADPVRVLHGAAAEALKLPDAPPRPDQFVYVKTQYAYSDREAWISADGKHDGYVKQDGQAFPLPACVDGKYRVEGANNPAANGTEEPCVVMPAYRTDLPTTTDAMFSYLNKNTSGDANAMGKDVQMLVGEAYLPPRTKAALFDAAAKVPGLQAVDHVSDAAGRPGVGITWPGHDVTLVFDATTYTYLGTTQGAVVGYGIVDRVGQLPR
;
A
#
# COMPACT_ATOMS: atom_id res chain seq x y z
N VAL A 1 -8.55 1.57 -14.47
CA VAL A 1 -9.23 2.79 -14.00
C VAL A 1 -8.16 3.63 -13.34
N ARG A 2 -7.76 4.74 -13.97
CA ARG A 2 -6.72 5.62 -13.43
C ARG A 2 -7.37 6.53 -12.39
N PHE A 3 -6.99 6.37 -11.13
CA PHE A 3 -7.22 7.42 -10.14
C PHE A 3 -6.39 8.64 -10.54
N CYS A 4 -7.01 9.81 -10.59
CA CYS A 4 -6.30 11.06 -10.77
C CYS A 4 -5.35 11.28 -9.59
N SER A 5 -4.06 11.03 -9.80
CA SER A 5 -3.04 11.58 -8.92
C SER A 5 -3.04 13.09 -9.12
N PRO A 6 -2.92 13.90 -8.06
CA PRO A 6 -2.78 15.34 -8.22
C PRO A 6 -1.53 15.66 -9.04
N PRO A 7 -1.54 16.68 -9.89
CA PRO A 7 -0.39 17.06 -10.69
C PRO A 7 0.78 17.45 -9.78
N ALA A 8 1.96 16.88 -10.06
CA ALA A 8 3.19 17.22 -9.40
C ALA A 8 3.45 18.74 -9.54
N ALA A 9 3.66 19.40 -8.41
CA ALA A 9 4.06 20.80 -8.37
C ALA A 9 5.39 20.96 -9.12
N THR A 10 5.39 21.71 -10.21
CA THR A 10 6.57 22.08 -10.98
C THR A 10 7.44 23.01 -10.12
N ALA A 11 8.48 22.47 -9.52
CA ALA A 11 9.54 23.24 -8.90
C ALA A 11 10.26 24.03 -10.00
N ARG A 12 10.22 25.37 -9.91
CA ARG A 12 10.99 26.28 -10.76
C ARG A 12 12.47 26.03 -10.55
N GLY A 13 13.17 25.73 -11.65
CA GLY A 13 14.59 25.48 -11.67
C GLY A 13 15.41 26.68 -11.18
N VAL A 14 16.34 26.39 -10.29
CA VAL A 14 17.46 27.25 -9.95
C VAL A 14 18.59 26.88 -10.92
N PRO A 15 19.27 27.85 -11.59
CA PRO A 15 20.33 27.52 -12.52
C PRO A 15 21.57 27.05 -11.78
N VAL A 16 22.02 25.84 -12.09
CA VAL A 16 23.31 25.31 -11.63
C VAL A 16 24.40 25.83 -12.57
N ALA A 17 25.33 26.54 -12.00
CA ALA A 17 26.50 27.03 -12.68
C ALA A 17 27.40 25.87 -13.14
N SER A 18 27.81 25.95 -14.42
CA SER A 18 28.75 25.06 -15.07
C SER A 18 30.14 25.24 -14.46
N GLU A 19 30.76 24.19 -13.94
CA GLU A 19 32.17 24.19 -13.60
C GLU A 19 32.93 23.18 -14.48
N ARG A 20 34.01 23.75 -15.05
CA ARG A 20 34.82 23.21 -16.13
C ARG A 20 35.65 21.99 -15.72
N SER A 21 35.68 21.09 -16.69
CA SER A 21 36.67 20.05 -16.93
C SER A 21 38.11 20.49 -16.64
N ARG A 22 38.88 19.70 -15.89
CA ARG A 22 40.35 19.61 -16.03
C ARG A 22 40.76 18.15 -16.21
N LYS A 23 41.26 17.91 -17.42
CA LYS A 23 42.06 16.72 -17.80
C LYS A 23 43.44 16.82 -17.17
N THR A 24 43.99 15.71 -16.75
CA THR A 24 45.41 15.24 -16.76
C THR A 24 45.48 14.06 -15.77
N GLY A 25 46.13 12.97 -15.96
CA GLY A 25 47.11 12.52 -16.92
C GLY A 25 47.42 11.04 -16.64
N LYS A 26 47.77 10.36 -17.71
CA LYS A 26 48.17 8.95 -17.75
C LYS A 26 49.40 8.68 -16.85
N ARG A 27 49.45 7.56 -16.15
CA ARG A 27 50.67 6.77 -15.98
C ARG A 27 50.37 5.28 -16.05
N LEU A 28 50.91 4.69 -17.10
CA LEU A 28 51.14 3.25 -17.22
C LEU A 28 52.19 2.81 -16.19
N TRP A 29 52.00 1.65 -15.57
CA TRP A 29 53.13 0.76 -15.21
C TRP A 29 52.71 -0.69 -15.44
N GLN A 30 53.65 -1.37 -16.14
CA GLN A 30 53.52 -2.71 -16.65
C GLN A 30 54.01 -3.77 -15.65
N ALA A 31 53.44 -4.94 -15.81
CA ALA A 31 54.04 -6.25 -15.81
C ALA A 31 54.61 -6.85 -14.52
N GLY A 32 54.18 -8.08 -14.27
CA GLY A 32 54.78 -9.07 -13.40
C GLY A 32 53.97 -10.36 -13.35
N ALA A 33 54.20 -11.26 -14.32
CA ALA A 33 53.71 -12.61 -14.25
C ALA A 33 54.66 -13.45 -13.36
N ALA A 34 54.07 -14.28 -12.46
CA ALA A 34 54.77 -15.45 -11.92
C ALA A 34 53.79 -16.52 -11.46
N THR A 35 54.07 -17.67 -11.86
CA THR A 35 53.39 -18.94 -11.88
C THR A 35 53.38 -19.71 -10.55
N VAL A 36 52.37 -20.60 -10.41
CA VAL A 36 52.36 -21.94 -9.82
C VAL A 36 52.48 -22.09 -8.30
N GLY A 37 51.50 -22.76 -7.73
CA GLY A 37 51.60 -23.42 -6.43
C GLY A 37 50.23 -23.92 -5.92
N LEU A 38 49.85 -25.14 -6.33
CA LEU A 38 48.83 -25.93 -5.65
C LEU A 38 49.28 -26.23 -4.21
N ALA A 39 48.56 -25.78 -3.22
CA ALA A 39 48.58 -26.35 -1.87
C ALA A 39 47.15 -26.31 -1.31
N ALA A 40 46.52 -27.47 -1.25
CA ALA A 40 45.30 -27.68 -0.52
C ALA A 40 45.60 -27.58 0.98
N ALA A 41 45.26 -26.45 1.57
CA ALA A 41 45.20 -26.29 3.04
C ALA A 41 43.76 -26.46 3.49
N ILE A 42 43.48 -27.62 4.06
CA ILE A 42 42.25 -27.82 4.86
C ILE A 42 42.42 -27.03 6.12
N THR A 43 41.87 -25.82 6.16
CA THR A 43 41.74 -25.05 7.38
C THR A 43 40.47 -25.55 8.10
N ALA A 44 40.68 -26.36 9.14
CA ALA A 44 39.66 -26.68 10.10
C ALA A 44 39.31 -25.37 10.82
N VAL A 45 38.14 -24.83 10.53
CA VAL A 45 37.55 -23.73 11.30
C VAL A 45 37.06 -24.35 12.61
N VAL A 46 37.87 -24.23 13.66
CA VAL A 46 37.42 -24.49 15.02
C VAL A 46 36.47 -23.36 15.38
N SER A 47 35.19 -23.61 15.24
CA SER A 47 34.14 -22.75 15.77
C SER A 47 34.20 -22.80 17.30
N PHE A 48 34.71 -21.74 17.94
CA PHE A 48 34.47 -21.52 19.35
C PHE A 48 32.98 -21.24 19.54
N ALA A 49 32.24 -22.25 19.93
CA ALA A 49 30.90 -22.06 20.41
C ALA A 49 30.98 -21.37 21.80
N PRO A 50 30.33 -20.21 22.00
CA PRO A 50 30.14 -19.71 23.35
C PRO A 50 29.18 -20.67 24.06
N THR A 51 29.67 -21.31 25.12
CA THR A 51 28.85 -22.09 26.07
C THR A 51 28.01 -21.10 26.89
N GLY A 52 26.85 -20.75 26.33
CA GLY A 52 25.81 -20.06 27.05
C GLY A 52 24.60 -20.99 27.13
N ASP A 53 24.35 -21.58 28.28
CA ASP A 53 23.13 -22.33 28.62
C ASP A 53 21.93 -21.36 28.69
N GLY A 54 21.54 -20.78 27.56
CA GLY A 54 20.22 -20.16 27.40
C GLY A 54 19.35 -21.11 26.59
N PRO A 55 18.04 -21.20 26.83
CA PRO A 55 17.16 -22.00 26.00
C PRO A 55 17.30 -21.50 24.55
N LEU A 56 17.80 -22.36 23.65
CA LEU A 56 17.87 -22.10 22.23
C LEU A 56 16.45 -21.93 21.72
N THR A 57 16.01 -20.69 21.62
CA THR A 57 14.76 -20.40 20.90
C THR A 57 14.99 -20.87 19.47
N PRO A 58 14.24 -21.85 18.97
CA PRO A 58 14.42 -22.32 17.60
C PRO A 58 14.27 -21.11 16.65
N PRO A 59 15.04 -21.02 15.56
CA PRO A 59 14.89 -19.94 14.61
C PRO A 59 13.43 -19.90 14.18
N ARG A 60 12.78 -18.77 14.39
CA ARG A 60 11.39 -18.58 13.97
C ARG A 60 11.34 -18.78 12.47
N ALA A 61 10.51 -19.73 12.02
CA ALA A 61 10.33 -19.97 10.59
C ALA A 61 9.93 -18.64 9.92
N ALA A 62 10.52 -18.36 8.76
CA ALA A 62 10.15 -17.21 7.95
C ALA A 62 8.63 -17.18 7.73
N ALA A 63 8.03 -16.01 7.71
CA ALA A 63 6.60 -15.89 7.52
C ALA A 63 6.22 -16.44 6.14
N ASP A 64 5.15 -17.23 6.12
CA ASP A 64 4.54 -17.72 4.89
C ASP A 64 3.50 -16.67 4.42
N PRO A 65 3.71 -16.02 3.26
CA PRO A 65 2.82 -14.97 2.79
C PRO A 65 1.38 -15.46 2.54
N VAL A 66 1.23 -16.69 2.06
CA VAL A 66 -0.09 -17.29 1.81
C VAL A 66 -0.82 -17.49 3.13
N ARG A 67 -0.13 -17.98 4.17
CA ARG A 67 -0.71 -18.14 5.50
C ARG A 67 -1.13 -16.81 6.12
N VAL A 68 -0.35 -15.76 5.95
CA VAL A 68 -0.69 -14.42 6.47
C VAL A 68 -1.99 -13.92 5.82
N LEU A 69 -2.10 -14.00 4.50
CA LEU A 69 -3.29 -13.54 3.78
C LEU A 69 -4.52 -14.41 4.06
N HIS A 70 -4.39 -15.73 4.17
CA HIS A 70 -5.50 -16.59 4.61
C HIS A 70 -5.91 -16.31 6.06
N GLY A 71 -4.94 -15.99 6.94
CA GLY A 71 -5.24 -15.51 8.29
C GLY A 71 -6.05 -14.22 8.28
N ALA A 72 -5.64 -13.25 7.46
CA ALA A 72 -6.38 -11.99 7.28
C ALA A 72 -7.78 -12.21 6.70
N ALA A 73 -7.95 -13.15 5.79
CA ALA A 73 -9.26 -13.55 5.27
C ALA A 73 -10.16 -14.14 6.36
N ALA A 74 -9.60 -15.03 7.20
CA ALA A 74 -10.34 -15.62 8.31
C ALA A 74 -10.74 -14.58 9.36
N GLU A 75 -9.89 -13.61 9.67
CA GLU A 75 -10.24 -12.48 10.55
C GLU A 75 -11.31 -11.58 9.94
N ALA A 76 -11.24 -11.32 8.64
CA ALA A 76 -12.26 -10.53 7.95
C ALA A 76 -13.67 -11.14 8.09
N LEU A 77 -13.79 -12.47 8.05
CA LEU A 77 -15.08 -13.17 8.21
C LEU A 77 -15.69 -13.06 9.62
N LYS A 78 -14.89 -12.70 10.63
CA LYS A 78 -15.36 -12.50 12.02
C LYS A 78 -15.93 -11.09 12.24
N LEU A 79 -15.66 -10.16 11.32
CA LEU A 79 -16.17 -8.79 11.44
C LEU A 79 -17.69 -8.79 11.30
N PRO A 80 -18.38 -7.89 12.02
CA PRO A 80 -19.82 -7.70 11.83
C PRO A 80 -20.09 -7.18 10.42
N ASP A 81 -21.11 -7.68 9.78
CA ASP A 81 -21.61 -7.12 8.53
C ASP A 81 -22.52 -5.93 8.86
N ALA A 82 -21.93 -4.76 8.93
CA ALA A 82 -22.58 -3.50 9.28
C ALA A 82 -22.39 -2.46 8.15
N PRO A 83 -23.10 -2.65 7.04
CA PRO A 83 -22.92 -1.79 5.87
C PRO A 83 -23.32 -0.34 6.16
N PRO A 84 -22.60 0.63 5.59
CA PRO A 84 -22.99 2.03 5.67
C PRO A 84 -24.29 2.26 4.90
N ARG A 85 -25.09 3.21 5.35
CA ARG A 85 -26.19 3.77 4.57
C ARG A 85 -25.65 4.55 3.37
N PRO A 86 -26.44 4.73 2.29
CA PRO A 86 -26.00 5.51 1.12
C PRO A 86 -25.54 6.93 1.43
N ASP A 87 -26.17 7.60 2.42
CA ASP A 87 -25.90 8.96 2.85
C ASP A 87 -24.73 9.09 3.85
N GLN A 88 -24.10 7.99 4.24
CA GLN A 88 -22.96 7.98 5.16
C GLN A 88 -21.62 8.05 4.44
N PHE A 89 -20.57 8.17 5.24
CA PHE A 89 -19.20 8.25 4.76
C PHE A 89 -18.32 7.18 5.42
N VAL A 90 -17.41 6.63 4.65
CA VAL A 90 -16.29 5.85 5.18
C VAL A 90 -15.18 6.82 5.56
N TYR A 91 -14.87 6.87 6.85
CA TYR A 91 -13.74 7.64 7.37
C TYR A 91 -12.50 6.78 7.40
N VAL A 92 -11.39 7.33 6.90
CA VAL A 92 -10.07 6.70 6.98
C VAL A 92 -9.06 7.75 7.42
N LYS A 93 -8.29 7.43 8.46
CA LYS A 93 -7.10 8.20 8.84
C LYS A 93 -5.85 7.39 8.54
N THR A 94 -4.98 7.95 7.70
CA THR A 94 -3.68 7.37 7.35
C THR A 94 -2.58 8.27 7.85
N GLN A 95 -1.66 7.71 8.63
CA GLN A 95 -0.46 8.38 9.09
C GLN A 95 0.70 8.00 8.17
N TYR A 96 1.38 9.00 7.63
CA TYR A 96 2.63 8.87 6.89
C TYR A 96 3.80 9.33 7.76
N ALA A 97 5.05 9.15 7.30
CA ALA A 97 6.23 9.53 8.07
C ALA A 97 6.27 11.02 8.48
N TYR A 98 5.71 11.91 7.66
CA TYR A 98 5.76 13.36 7.86
C TYR A 98 4.42 14.06 7.69
N SER A 99 3.34 13.32 7.52
CA SER A 99 2.01 13.88 7.28
C SER A 99 0.90 12.94 7.75
N ASP A 100 -0.27 13.52 8.00
CA ASP A 100 -1.49 12.77 8.25
C ASP A 100 -2.51 13.09 7.16
N ARG A 101 -3.24 12.07 6.71
CA ARG A 101 -4.37 12.20 5.80
C ARG A 101 -5.64 11.68 6.47
N GLU A 102 -6.68 12.49 6.47
CA GLU A 102 -8.03 12.10 6.86
C GLU A 102 -8.94 12.20 5.65
N ALA A 103 -9.72 11.17 5.40
CA ALA A 103 -10.65 11.13 4.28
C ALA A 103 -12.05 10.75 4.76
N TRP A 104 -13.06 11.42 4.24
CA TRP A 104 -14.48 11.11 4.38
C TRP A 104 -15.00 10.83 2.98
N ILE A 105 -15.11 9.55 2.63
CA ILE A 105 -15.44 9.10 1.28
C ILE A 105 -16.91 8.67 1.25
N SER A 106 -17.70 9.23 0.35
CA SER A 106 -19.13 8.92 0.21
C SER A 106 -19.37 7.41 0.06
N ALA A 107 -20.26 6.85 0.87
CA ALA A 107 -20.57 5.43 0.83
C ALA A 107 -21.11 5.00 -0.53
N ASP A 108 -21.98 5.79 -1.15
CA ASP A 108 -22.58 5.52 -2.46
C ASP A 108 -21.91 6.27 -3.62
N GLY A 109 -20.91 7.15 -3.34
CA GLY A 109 -20.22 7.97 -4.33
C GLY A 109 -21.06 9.14 -4.88
N LYS A 110 -22.22 9.42 -4.30
CA LYS A 110 -23.17 10.46 -4.76
C LYS A 110 -23.29 11.65 -3.82
N HIS A 111 -22.47 11.69 -2.77
CA HIS A 111 -22.38 12.79 -1.82
C HIS A 111 -20.97 13.35 -1.82
N ASP A 112 -20.84 14.66 -1.66
CA ASP A 112 -19.54 15.31 -1.61
C ASP A 112 -18.75 14.84 -0.38
N GLY A 113 -17.63 14.20 -0.64
CA GLY A 113 -16.66 13.80 0.35
C GLY A 113 -15.58 14.86 0.56
N TYR A 114 -14.56 14.49 1.34
CA TYR A 114 -13.52 15.43 1.73
C TYR A 114 -12.22 14.72 2.11
N VAL A 115 -11.09 15.29 1.73
CA VAL A 115 -9.77 14.89 2.21
C VAL A 115 -9.11 16.08 2.90
N LYS A 116 -8.56 15.83 4.07
CA LYS A 116 -7.68 16.76 4.77
C LYS A 116 -6.30 16.16 4.84
N GLN A 117 -5.30 16.87 4.34
CA GLN A 117 -3.90 16.45 4.36
C GLN A 117 -3.00 17.67 4.56
N ASP A 118 -2.10 17.60 5.54
CA ASP A 118 -1.11 18.66 5.85
C ASP A 118 -1.75 20.04 6.07
N GLY A 119 -2.91 20.07 6.72
CA GLY A 119 -3.68 21.30 6.95
C GLY A 119 -4.41 21.84 5.72
N GLN A 120 -4.21 21.24 4.55
CA GLN A 120 -4.96 21.56 3.34
C GLN A 120 -6.20 20.67 3.21
N ALA A 121 -7.16 21.18 2.50
CA ALA A 121 -8.47 20.58 2.35
C ALA A 121 -8.80 20.40 0.87
N PHE A 122 -9.23 19.20 0.51
CA PHE A 122 -9.53 18.84 -0.87
C PHE A 122 -10.94 18.25 -0.94
N PRO A 123 -11.83 18.82 -1.75
CA PRO A 123 -13.14 18.22 -1.99
C PRO A 123 -12.98 16.90 -2.77
N LEU A 124 -13.82 15.93 -2.43
CA LEU A 124 -14.08 14.74 -3.25
C LEU A 124 -15.49 14.89 -3.81
N PRO A 125 -15.65 15.47 -5.01
CA PRO A 125 -16.96 15.79 -5.52
C PRO A 125 -17.80 14.54 -5.79
N ALA A 126 -19.10 14.65 -5.50
CA ALA A 126 -20.09 13.64 -5.83
C ALA A 126 -20.17 13.39 -7.34
N CYS A 127 -20.38 12.13 -7.75
CA CYS A 127 -20.70 11.80 -9.13
C CYS A 127 -22.22 11.53 -9.24
N VAL A 128 -22.97 12.51 -9.73
CA VAL A 128 -24.42 12.43 -9.89
C VAL A 128 -24.76 12.44 -11.39
N ASP A 129 -25.54 11.49 -11.83
CA ASP A 129 -25.95 11.35 -13.24
C ASP A 129 -24.77 11.34 -14.22
N GLY A 130 -23.64 10.75 -13.80
CA GLY A 130 -22.42 10.64 -14.61
C GLY A 130 -21.61 11.94 -14.75
N LYS A 131 -21.88 12.92 -13.88
CA LYS A 131 -21.19 14.21 -13.86
C LYS A 131 -20.79 14.62 -12.43
N TYR A 132 -19.69 15.32 -12.30
CA TYR A 132 -19.31 16.01 -11.09
C TYR A 132 -19.12 17.51 -11.35
N ARG A 133 -19.31 18.32 -10.31
CA ARG A 133 -19.07 19.75 -10.35
C ARG A 133 -17.61 20.05 -10.01
N VAL A 134 -16.96 20.80 -10.86
CA VAL A 134 -15.57 21.23 -10.63
C VAL A 134 -15.55 22.33 -9.58
N GLU A 135 -14.80 22.14 -8.50
CA GLU A 135 -14.59 23.15 -7.46
C GLU A 135 -13.11 23.29 -7.13
N GLY A 136 -12.68 24.49 -6.78
CA GLY A 136 -11.29 24.74 -6.35
C GLY A 136 -10.25 24.53 -7.45
N ALA A 137 -10.64 24.60 -8.72
CA ALA A 137 -9.70 24.44 -9.83
C ALA A 137 -8.67 25.58 -9.86
N ASN A 138 -7.42 25.24 -10.24
CA ASN A 138 -6.36 26.22 -10.48
C ASN A 138 -6.70 27.23 -11.59
N ASN A 139 -7.62 26.84 -12.50
CA ASN A 139 -8.24 27.73 -13.47
C ASN A 139 -9.62 28.15 -12.96
N PRO A 140 -9.82 29.41 -12.51
CA PRO A 140 -11.11 29.88 -12.00
C PRO A 140 -12.26 29.74 -12.98
N ALA A 141 -12.00 29.76 -14.29
CA ALA A 141 -13.03 29.61 -15.32
C ALA A 141 -13.63 28.19 -15.36
N ALA A 142 -12.94 27.20 -14.81
CA ALA A 142 -13.45 25.83 -14.72
C ALA A 142 -14.39 25.64 -13.51
N ASN A 143 -14.33 26.51 -12.50
CA ASN A 143 -15.16 26.36 -11.31
C ASN A 143 -16.64 26.48 -11.65
N GLY A 144 -17.42 25.52 -11.15
CA GLY A 144 -18.85 25.43 -11.40
C GLY A 144 -19.22 24.76 -12.72
N THR A 145 -18.24 24.38 -13.56
CA THR A 145 -18.51 23.54 -14.74
C THR A 145 -18.77 22.11 -14.33
N GLU A 146 -19.43 21.34 -15.19
CA GLU A 146 -19.66 19.91 -14.99
C GLU A 146 -18.73 19.12 -15.89
N GLU A 147 -18.10 18.08 -15.31
CA GLU A 147 -17.27 17.13 -16.04
C GLU A 147 -17.79 15.69 -15.89
N PRO A 148 -17.59 14.84 -16.90
CA PRO A 148 -18.03 13.44 -16.82
C PRO A 148 -17.28 12.68 -15.74
N CYS A 149 -17.98 11.79 -15.02
CA CYS A 149 -17.42 10.91 -14.02
C CYS A 149 -18.04 9.51 -14.05
N VAL A 150 -17.39 8.60 -13.33
CA VAL A 150 -17.94 7.30 -12.99
C VAL A 150 -18.10 7.27 -11.47
N VAL A 151 -19.27 6.85 -11.02
CA VAL A 151 -19.54 6.72 -9.56
C VAL A 151 -18.54 5.74 -8.95
N MET A 152 -17.84 6.18 -7.93
CA MET A 152 -16.87 5.39 -7.17
C MET A 152 -17.26 5.36 -5.69
N PRO A 153 -18.12 4.41 -5.29
CA PRO A 153 -18.58 4.30 -3.92
C PRO A 153 -17.46 3.78 -3.01
N ALA A 154 -17.38 4.32 -1.80
CA ALA A 154 -16.51 3.73 -0.77
C ALA A 154 -17.07 2.38 -0.27
N TYR A 155 -18.38 2.19 -0.29
CA TYR A 155 -19.00 0.90 -0.01
C TYR A 155 -19.09 0.05 -1.27
N ARG A 156 -18.22 -0.96 -1.36
CA ARG A 156 -18.03 -1.78 -2.56
C ARG A 156 -18.84 -3.06 -2.50
N THR A 157 -20.08 -2.98 -2.98
CA THR A 157 -20.98 -4.13 -3.14
C THR A 157 -20.89 -4.81 -4.51
N ASP A 158 -20.23 -4.15 -5.45
CA ASP A 158 -20.01 -4.59 -6.83
C ASP A 158 -18.89 -5.62 -6.97
N LEU A 159 -18.08 -5.82 -5.92
CA LEU A 159 -16.93 -6.71 -5.94
C LEU A 159 -17.33 -8.17 -5.66
N PRO A 160 -16.61 -9.15 -6.24
CA PRO A 160 -16.85 -10.56 -6.02
C PRO A 160 -16.68 -10.98 -4.55
N THR A 161 -17.46 -11.98 -4.13
CA THR A 161 -17.46 -12.53 -2.76
C THR A 161 -16.81 -13.92 -2.67
N THR A 162 -16.28 -14.44 -3.78
CA THR A 162 -15.54 -15.71 -3.81
C THR A 162 -14.11 -15.47 -4.29
N THR A 163 -13.17 -16.27 -3.80
CA THR A 163 -11.76 -16.16 -4.11
C THR A 163 -11.46 -16.19 -5.61
N ASP A 164 -12.06 -17.15 -6.34
CA ASP A 164 -11.77 -17.30 -7.76
C ASP A 164 -12.33 -16.16 -8.61
N ALA A 165 -13.54 -15.71 -8.30
CA ALA A 165 -14.14 -14.57 -8.98
C ALA A 165 -13.37 -13.27 -8.66
N MET A 166 -12.91 -13.09 -7.42
CA MET A 166 -12.11 -11.93 -7.03
C MET A 166 -10.73 -11.96 -7.70
N PHE A 167 -10.08 -13.11 -7.78
CA PHE A 167 -8.82 -13.24 -8.51
C PHE A 167 -9.02 -12.93 -10.00
N SER A 168 -10.09 -13.41 -10.61
CA SER A 168 -10.45 -13.10 -11.99
C SER A 168 -10.69 -11.60 -12.20
N TYR A 169 -11.33 -10.94 -11.22
CA TYR A 169 -11.54 -9.49 -11.22
C TYR A 169 -10.20 -8.72 -11.20
N LEU A 170 -9.30 -9.04 -10.27
CA LEU A 170 -7.97 -8.43 -10.16
C LEU A 170 -7.17 -8.65 -11.47
N ASN A 171 -7.13 -9.88 -11.95
CA ASN A 171 -6.41 -10.25 -13.17
C ASN A 171 -6.91 -9.53 -14.41
N LYS A 172 -8.24 -9.42 -14.58
CA LYS A 172 -8.87 -8.72 -15.70
C LYS A 172 -8.56 -7.22 -15.69
N ASN A 173 -8.66 -6.59 -14.53
CA ASN A 173 -8.45 -5.15 -14.39
C ASN A 173 -6.99 -4.73 -14.62
N THR A 174 -6.06 -5.63 -14.36
CA THR A 174 -4.62 -5.37 -14.41
C THR A 174 -3.89 -6.06 -15.57
N SER A 175 -4.63 -6.77 -16.42
CA SER A 175 -4.05 -7.58 -17.51
C SER A 175 -3.00 -8.60 -17.02
N GLY A 176 -3.17 -9.09 -15.78
CA GLY A 176 -2.28 -10.08 -15.17
C GLY A 176 -0.99 -9.53 -14.56
N ASP A 177 -0.81 -8.21 -14.52
CA ASP A 177 0.36 -7.59 -13.89
C ASP A 177 0.30 -7.68 -12.37
N ALA A 178 1.28 -8.37 -11.75
CA ALA A 178 1.30 -8.63 -10.32
C ALA A 178 1.43 -7.33 -9.47
N ASN A 179 2.21 -6.35 -9.95
CA ASN A 179 2.34 -5.06 -9.28
C ASN A 179 1.01 -4.29 -9.29
N ALA A 180 0.34 -4.26 -10.44
CA ALA A 180 -0.97 -3.61 -10.55
C ALA A 180 -2.03 -4.31 -9.69
N MET A 181 -2.03 -5.65 -9.64
CA MET A 181 -2.90 -6.41 -8.72
C MET A 181 -2.62 -6.06 -7.26
N GLY A 182 -1.34 -5.96 -6.85
CA GLY A 182 -0.94 -5.55 -5.51
C GLY A 182 -1.44 -4.14 -5.16
N LYS A 183 -1.37 -3.19 -6.10
CA LYS A 183 -1.90 -1.83 -5.94
C LYS A 183 -3.42 -1.80 -5.78
N ASP A 184 -4.14 -2.62 -6.57
CA ASP A 184 -5.59 -2.74 -6.44
C ASP A 184 -5.97 -3.31 -5.06
N VAL A 185 -5.26 -4.34 -4.59
CA VAL A 185 -5.45 -4.90 -3.23
C VAL A 185 -5.22 -3.83 -2.16
N GLN A 186 -4.10 -3.10 -2.23
CA GLN A 186 -3.76 -2.04 -1.28
C GLN A 186 -4.85 -0.96 -1.22
N MET A 187 -5.30 -0.49 -2.38
CA MET A 187 -6.32 0.54 -2.48
C MET A 187 -7.65 0.08 -1.88
N LEU A 188 -8.10 -1.13 -2.25
CA LEU A 188 -9.37 -1.67 -1.79
C LEU A 188 -9.37 -1.90 -0.27
N VAL A 189 -8.30 -2.43 0.31
CA VAL A 189 -8.25 -2.70 1.76
C VAL A 189 -8.04 -1.42 2.58
N GLY A 190 -7.40 -0.41 2.00
CA GLY A 190 -7.02 0.83 2.70
C GLY A 190 -8.12 1.88 2.74
N GLU A 191 -8.94 2.00 1.71
CA GLU A 191 -9.87 3.13 1.56
C GLU A 191 -11.34 2.74 1.38
N ALA A 192 -11.64 1.47 1.06
CA ALA A 192 -13.02 1.04 0.85
C ALA A 192 -13.60 0.32 2.08
N TYR A 193 -14.91 0.45 2.27
CA TYR A 193 -15.65 -0.49 3.10
C TYR A 193 -15.99 -1.72 2.25
N LEU A 194 -15.43 -2.83 2.62
CA LEU A 194 -15.69 -4.14 2.02
C LEU A 194 -16.54 -4.97 2.98
N PRO A 195 -17.68 -5.53 2.54
CA PRO A 195 -18.40 -6.54 3.32
C PRO A 195 -17.44 -7.66 3.75
N PRO A 196 -17.64 -8.30 4.91
CA PRO A 196 -16.72 -9.32 5.44
C PRO A 196 -16.34 -10.41 4.43
N ARG A 197 -17.31 -10.92 3.67
CA ARG A 197 -17.06 -11.93 2.64
C ARG A 197 -16.24 -11.40 1.46
N THR A 198 -16.52 -10.17 1.03
CA THR A 198 -15.74 -9.50 -0.03
C THR A 198 -14.31 -9.26 0.40
N LYS A 199 -14.11 -8.80 1.65
CA LYS A 199 -12.77 -8.57 2.21
C LYS A 199 -11.98 -9.86 2.34
N ALA A 200 -12.61 -10.94 2.80
CA ALA A 200 -12.00 -12.26 2.86
C ALA A 200 -11.62 -12.77 1.46
N ALA A 201 -12.52 -12.66 0.49
CA ALA A 201 -12.25 -13.04 -0.89
C ALA A 201 -11.09 -12.24 -1.50
N LEU A 202 -10.95 -10.96 -1.14
CA LEU A 202 -9.85 -10.12 -1.59
C LEU A 202 -8.50 -10.63 -1.06
N PHE A 203 -8.40 -10.95 0.23
CA PHE A 203 -7.17 -11.48 0.81
C PHE A 203 -6.81 -12.87 0.27
N ASP A 204 -7.79 -13.76 0.15
CA ASP A 204 -7.58 -15.09 -0.45
C ASP A 204 -7.19 -15.00 -1.94
N ALA A 205 -7.73 -14.05 -2.68
CA ALA A 205 -7.34 -13.80 -4.07
C ALA A 205 -5.92 -13.21 -4.15
N ALA A 206 -5.57 -12.30 -3.24
CA ALA A 206 -4.24 -11.72 -3.14
C ALA A 206 -3.16 -12.81 -2.90
N ALA A 207 -3.50 -13.86 -2.14
CA ALA A 207 -2.62 -15.01 -1.90
C ALA A 207 -2.30 -15.82 -3.18
N LYS A 208 -3.09 -15.65 -4.25
CA LYS A 208 -2.87 -16.30 -5.56
C LYS A 208 -2.05 -15.46 -6.53
N VAL A 209 -1.75 -14.21 -6.21
CA VAL A 209 -0.99 -13.32 -7.10
C VAL A 209 0.44 -13.84 -7.25
N PRO A 210 0.96 -14.00 -8.49
CA PRO A 210 2.28 -14.55 -8.71
C PRO A 210 3.40 -13.73 -8.07
N GLY A 211 4.41 -14.42 -7.52
CA GLY A 211 5.59 -13.78 -6.96
C GLY A 211 5.38 -13.14 -5.58
N LEU A 212 4.28 -13.46 -4.91
CA LEU A 212 4.00 -13.03 -3.54
C LEU A 212 5.15 -13.36 -2.59
N GLN A 213 5.57 -12.40 -1.77
CA GLN A 213 6.64 -12.54 -0.79
C GLN A 213 6.21 -12.03 0.58
N ALA A 214 6.72 -12.66 1.63
CA ALA A 214 6.64 -12.14 2.98
C ALA A 214 7.96 -11.46 3.38
N VAL A 215 7.86 -10.41 4.18
CA VAL A 215 8.98 -9.72 4.78
C VAL A 215 8.79 -9.73 6.29
N ASP A 216 9.68 -10.43 7.00
CA ASP A 216 9.64 -10.51 8.46
C ASP A 216 10.12 -9.20 9.10
N HIS A 217 9.65 -8.94 10.32
CA HIS A 217 10.12 -7.83 11.15
C HIS A 217 10.01 -6.44 10.51
N VAL A 218 8.95 -6.20 9.77
CA VAL A 218 8.62 -4.85 9.27
C VAL A 218 7.77 -4.09 10.28
N SER A 219 7.76 -2.77 10.15
CA SER A 219 6.79 -1.92 10.84
C SER A 219 6.00 -1.11 9.82
N ASP A 220 4.78 -0.76 10.16
CA ASP A 220 4.03 0.23 9.39
C ASP A 220 4.57 1.66 9.63
N ALA A 221 3.99 2.65 8.97
CA ALA A 221 4.43 4.05 9.10
C ALA A 221 4.18 4.65 10.50
N ALA A 222 3.36 4.03 11.35
CA ALA A 222 3.15 4.41 12.75
C ALA A 222 4.08 3.66 13.72
N GLY A 223 4.99 2.82 13.20
CA GLY A 223 5.94 2.04 13.99
C GLY A 223 5.37 0.77 14.61
N ARG A 224 4.15 0.33 14.24
CA ARG A 224 3.57 -0.92 14.75
C ARG A 224 4.23 -2.10 14.04
N PRO A 225 4.81 -3.07 14.79
CA PRO A 225 5.50 -4.21 14.21
C PRO A 225 4.50 -5.19 13.58
N GLY A 226 4.94 -5.88 12.51
CA GLY A 226 4.12 -6.85 11.81
C GLY A 226 4.89 -7.71 10.83
N VAL A 227 4.14 -8.39 9.97
CA VAL A 227 4.63 -9.13 8.81
C VAL A 227 4.23 -8.37 7.55
N GLY A 228 5.21 -8.15 6.69
CA GLY A 228 5.01 -7.50 5.40
C GLY A 228 4.60 -8.48 4.31
N ILE A 229 3.73 -8.03 3.42
CA ILE A 229 3.37 -8.72 2.18
C ILE A 229 3.65 -7.80 1.00
N THR A 230 4.38 -8.32 0.01
CA THR A 230 4.73 -7.56 -1.19
C THR A 230 4.70 -8.44 -2.44
N TRP A 231 4.69 -7.82 -3.62
CA TRP A 231 4.69 -8.45 -4.94
C TRP A 231 5.82 -7.88 -5.80
N PRO A 232 6.26 -8.58 -6.86
CA PRO A 232 7.29 -8.08 -7.75
C PRO A 232 6.95 -6.69 -8.32
N GLY A 233 7.89 -5.77 -8.26
CA GLY A 233 7.74 -4.40 -8.75
C GLY A 233 6.84 -3.50 -7.88
N HIS A 234 6.34 -3.99 -6.74
CA HIS A 234 5.57 -3.19 -5.81
C HIS A 234 6.50 -2.45 -4.84
N ASP A 235 6.45 -1.11 -4.86
CA ASP A 235 7.35 -0.27 -4.06
C ASP A 235 6.90 -0.15 -2.59
N VAL A 236 5.73 -0.69 -2.27
CA VAL A 236 5.09 -0.57 -0.97
C VAL A 236 4.81 -1.96 -0.41
N THR A 237 5.12 -2.16 0.86
CA THR A 237 4.83 -3.41 1.57
C THR A 237 3.59 -3.24 2.43
N LEU A 238 2.58 -4.09 2.24
CA LEU A 238 1.41 -4.17 3.11
C LEU A 238 1.82 -4.77 4.44
N VAL A 239 1.40 -4.19 5.56
CA VAL A 239 1.77 -4.66 6.90
C VAL A 239 0.55 -5.22 7.60
N PHE A 240 0.71 -6.44 8.11
CA PHE A 240 -0.29 -7.15 8.91
C PHE A 240 0.27 -7.44 10.30
N ASP A 241 -0.57 -7.36 11.31
CA ASP A 241 -0.22 -7.80 12.65
C ASP A 241 0.17 -9.29 12.63
N ALA A 242 1.30 -9.63 13.23
CA ALA A 242 1.86 -10.99 13.15
C ALA A 242 1.06 -12.05 13.92
N THR A 243 0.14 -11.63 14.79
CA THR A 243 -0.66 -12.50 15.66
C THR A 243 -2.11 -12.57 15.21
N THR A 244 -2.70 -11.40 14.97
CA THR A 244 -4.13 -11.29 14.61
C THR A 244 -4.36 -11.25 13.11
N TYR A 245 -3.31 -11.08 12.29
CA TYR A 245 -3.39 -10.89 10.84
C TYR A 245 -4.24 -9.68 10.41
N THR A 246 -4.50 -8.77 11.35
CA THR A 246 -5.21 -7.52 11.04
C THR A 246 -4.34 -6.65 10.12
N TYR A 247 -4.93 -6.11 9.07
CA TYR A 247 -4.25 -5.13 8.20
C TYR A 247 -3.98 -3.83 8.98
N LEU A 248 -2.73 -3.42 9.03
CA LEU A 248 -2.28 -2.22 9.74
C LEU A 248 -2.08 -1.02 8.81
N GLY A 249 -1.91 -1.28 7.53
CA GLY A 249 -1.54 -0.29 6.53
C GLY A 249 -0.34 -0.75 5.73
N THR A 250 0.56 0.16 5.43
CA THR A 250 1.77 -0.12 4.67
C THR A 250 3.01 0.41 5.39
N THR A 251 4.19 0.04 4.91
CA THR A 251 5.46 0.64 5.40
C THR A 251 5.54 2.16 5.19
N GLN A 252 4.71 2.73 4.31
CA GLN A 252 4.70 4.16 3.99
C GLN A 252 3.48 4.89 4.56
N GLY A 253 2.37 4.18 4.82
CA GLY A 253 1.13 4.77 5.31
C GLY A 253 0.37 3.81 6.24
N ALA A 254 0.30 4.14 7.53
CA ALA A 254 -0.39 3.36 8.54
C ALA A 254 -1.86 3.77 8.65
N VAL A 255 -2.78 2.82 8.63
CA VAL A 255 -4.19 3.07 8.93
C VAL A 255 -4.34 3.17 10.45
N VAL A 256 -4.57 4.39 10.96
CA VAL A 256 -4.67 4.69 12.39
C VAL A 256 -6.08 5.08 12.82
N GLY A 257 -7.02 5.22 11.88
CA GLY A 257 -8.43 5.46 12.14
C GLY A 257 -9.28 4.95 10.99
N TYR A 258 -10.40 4.30 11.32
CA TYR A 258 -11.33 3.75 10.34
C TYR A 258 -12.73 3.63 10.94
N GLY A 259 -13.76 3.96 10.17
CA GLY A 259 -15.15 3.78 10.60
C GLY A 259 -16.17 4.39 9.65
N ILE A 260 -17.43 4.19 9.98
CA ILE A 260 -18.57 4.77 9.28
C ILE A 260 -19.06 5.97 10.09
N VAL A 261 -19.30 7.08 9.42
CA VAL A 261 -19.76 8.34 10.03
C VAL A 261 -20.92 8.95 9.23
N ASP A 262 -21.75 9.76 9.90
CA ASP A 262 -22.95 10.33 9.27
C ASP A 262 -22.66 11.57 8.43
N ARG A 263 -21.51 12.23 8.63
CA ARG A 263 -21.17 13.47 7.91
C ARG A 263 -19.67 13.68 7.82
N VAL A 264 -19.27 14.46 6.84
CA VAL A 264 -17.91 14.96 6.68
C VAL A 264 -17.47 15.73 7.94
N GLY A 265 -16.21 15.51 8.37
CA GLY A 265 -15.64 16.11 9.57
C GLY A 265 -15.98 15.40 10.89
N GLN A 266 -16.90 14.43 10.89
CA GLN A 266 -17.18 13.60 12.04
C GLN A 266 -16.11 12.50 12.18
N LEU A 267 -15.70 12.20 13.42
CA LEU A 267 -14.82 11.08 13.73
C LEU A 267 -15.66 9.87 14.20
N PRO A 268 -15.21 8.64 13.93
CA PRO A 268 -15.82 7.43 14.51
C PRO A 268 -15.80 7.48 16.04
N ARG A 269 -16.80 6.84 16.66
CA ARG A 269 -16.92 6.72 18.12
C ARG A 269 -16.08 5.56 18.64
#